data_78306cc1693a98c336227ae4c1205041
#
_entry.id   78306cc1693a98c336227ae4c1205041
#
_cell.length_a   1.000
_cell.length_b   1.000
_cell.length_c   1.000
_cell.angle_alpha   90.00
_cell.angle_beta   90.00
_cell.angle_gamma   90.00
#
_symmetry.space_group_name_H-M   'P 1'
#
loop_
_entity.id
_entity.type
_entity.pdbx_description
1 polymer ?
#
loop_
_entity_poly.entity_id
_entity_poly.type
_entity_poly.pdbx_seq_one_letter_code
_entity_poly.pdbx_strand_id
1 'polypeptide(L)'
;MASLSNPRGKVVLVPFPFDDLSTTKVRPAVCLTHAIGPYQHVLLAFITSRIPDQPLPTDIIFDASHPDFASSGLRKPSTLRLHYLMTARTSLILRELGRLSDATQSDVAQRLCALFTN
;
A
#
# COMPACT_ATOMS: atom_id res chain seq x y z
N MET A 1 12.03 15.54 7.41
CA MET A 1 12.01 14.08 7.34
C MET A 1 12.93 13.61 6.25
N ALA A 2 13.70 12.59 6.54
CA ALA A 2 14.53 12.00 5.51
C ALA A 2 13.65 11.47 4.39
N SER A 3 14.05 11.72 3.15
CA SER A 3 13.34 11.15 2.01
C SER A 3 13.42 9.64 2.05
N LEU A 4 12.34 8.97 1.67
CA LEU A 4 12.37 7.52 1.51
C LEU A 4 13.16 7.21 0.24
N SER A 5 14.35 6.63 0.41
CA SER A 5 15.06 6.08 -0.74
C SER A 5 14.39 4.76 -1.12
N ASN A 6 14.11 4.59 -2.41
CA ASN A 6 13.47 3.37 -2.91
C ASN A 6 12.14 3.06 -2.21
N PRO A 7 11.14 3.94 -2.29
CA PRO A 7 9.89 3.72 -1.57
C PRO A 7 9.12 2.49 -2.04
N ARG A 8 9.36 2.01 -3.26
CA ARG A 8 8.62 0.88 -3.80
C ARG A 8 8.68 -0.33 -2.86
N GLY A 9 7.50 -0.88 -2.54
CA GLY A 9 7.38 -2.04 -1.67
C GLY A 9 7.28 -1.72 -0.20
N LYS A 10 7.42 -0.45 0.19
CA LYS A 10 7.30 -0.08 1.60
C LYS A 10 5.84 0.03 2.00
N VAL A 11 5.53 -0.42 3.22
CA VAL A 11 4.23 -0.25 3.85
C VAL A 11 4.32 1.00 4.72
N VAL A 12 3.44 1.96 4.47
CA VAL A 12 3.53 3.30 5.07
C VAL A 12 2.19 3.72 5.63
N LEU A 13 2.20 4.73 6.52
CA LEU A 13 0.97 5.39 6.98
C LEU A 13 0.81 6.71 6.25
N VAL A 14 -0.38 6.95 5.75
CA VAL A 14 -0.72 8.19 5.05
C VAL A 14 -2.10 8.67 5.48
N PRO A 15 -2.39 9.99 5.38
CA PRO A 15 -3.76 10.47 5.56
C PRO A 15 -4.68 9.86 4.50
N PHE A 16 -5.87 9.46 4.91
CA PHE A 16 -6.84 8.84 4.01
C PHE A 16 -7.86 9.91 3.58
N PRO A 17 -7.83 10.34 2.31
CA PRO A 17 -8.62 11.50 1.87
C PRO A 17 -10.08 11.18 1.55
N PHE A 18 -10.48 9.92 1.54
CA PHE A 18 -11.80 9.51 1.07
C PHE A 18 -12.84 9.36 2.17
N ASP A 19 -12.45 9.64 3.42
CA ASP A 19 -13.36 9.58 4.55
C ASP A 19 -13.93 10.97 4.86
N ASP A 20 -14.73 11.04 5.93
CA ASP A 20 -15.34 12.28 6.39
C ASP A 20 -14.27 13.38 6.56
N LEU A 21 -14.52 14.53 5.95
CA LEU A 21 -13.62 15.67 6.00
C LEU A 21 -13.47 16.28 7.40
N SER A 22 -14.38 15.95 8.32
CA SER A 22 -14.34 16.49 9.67
C SER A 22 -13.27 15.81 10.54
N THR A 23 -12.75 14.64 10.13
CA THR A 23 -11.75 13.91 10.89
C THR A 23 -10.62 13.48 9.97
N THR A 24 -9.39 13.61 10.48
CA THR A 24 -8.22 13.11 9.76
C THR A 24 -8.02 11.65 10.14
N LYS A 25 -8.25 10.75 9.21
CA LYS A 25 -7.95 9.34 9.39
C LYS A 25 -6.62 9.01 8.74
N VAL A 26 -5.92 8.07 9.35
CA VAL A 26 -4.64 7.57 8.86
C VAL A 26 -4.84 6.12 8.47
N ARG A 27 -4.34 5.75 7.30
CA ARG A 27 -4.48 4.39 6.79
C ARG A 27 -3.13 3.86 6.33
N PRO A 28 -2.89 2.56 6.48
CA PRO A 28 -1.73 1.97 5.84
C PRO A 28 -1.93 1.87 4.32
N ALA A 29 -0.82 1.94 3.61
CA ALA A 29 -0.80 1.81 2.16
C ALA A 29 0.54 1.23 1.74
N VAL A 30 0.59 0.66 0.54
CA VAL A 30 1.83 0.17 -0.04
C VAL A 30 2.27 1.13 -1.13
N CYS A 31 3.54 1.50 -1.11
CA CYS A 31 4.16 2.25 -2.19
C CYS A 31 4.38 1.31 -3.38
N LEU A 32 3.75 1.61 -4.50
CA LEU A 32 3.79 0.76 -5.69
C LEU A 32 4.95 1.12 -6.61
N THR A 33 5.48 2.33 -6.49
CA THR A 33 6.52 2.84 -7.39
C THR A 33 7.64 3.47 -6.59
N HIS A 34 8.77 3.69 -7.26
CA HIS A 34 9.77 4.64 -6.78
C HIS A 34 9.22 6.06 -6.91
N ALA A 35 9.92 7.02 -6.32
CA ALA A 35 9.53 8.42 -6.43
C ALA A 35 9.65 8.87 -7.88
N ILE A 36 8.64 9.61 -8.35
CA ILE A 36 8.52 10.02 -9.75
C ILE A 36 8.52 11.54 -9.82
N GLY A 37 9.40 12.07 -10.66
CA GLY A 37 9.42 13.49 -11.01
C GLY A 37 9.98 14.39 -9.92
N PRO A 38 10.03 15.70 -10.17
CA PRO A 38 10.67 16.67 -9.26
C PRO A 38 9.91 16.83 -7.95
N TYR A 39 8.62 16.48 -7.90
CA TYR A 39 7.83 16.58 -6.68
C TYR A 39 7.79 15.28 -5.90
N GLN A 40 8.55 14.27 -6.31
CA GLN A 40 8.66 13.00 -5.61
C GLN A 40 7.28 12.35 -5.39
N HIS A 41 6.52 12.21 -6.46
CA HIS A 41 5.24 11.51 -6.41
C HIS A 41 5.44 10.01 -6.34
N VAL A 42 4.53 9.35 -5.64
CA VAL A 42 4.50 7.88 -5.53
C VAL A 42 3.06 7.42 -5.68
N LEU A 43 2.87 6.30 -6.36
CA LEU A 43 1.56 5.67 -6.43
C LEU A 43 1.41 4.75 -5.22
N LEU A 44 0.25 4.86 -4.56
CA LEU A 44 -0.08 4.10 -3.36
C LEU A 44 -1.32 3.25 -3.61
N ALA A 45 -1.36 2.07 -2.99
CA ALA A 45 -2.58 1.28 -2.88
C ALA A 45 -2.92 1.11 -1.40
N PHE A 46 -4.18 1.30 -1.04
CA PHE A 46 -4.58 1.32 0.36
C PHE A 46 -4.81 -0.08 0.91
N ILE A 47 -4.59 -0.20 2.21
CA ILE A 47 -4.80 -1.42 2.99
C ILE A 47 -5.97 -1.15 3.94
N THR A 48 -6.91 -2.10 4.01
CA THR A 48 -8.03 -2.06 4.94
C THR A 48 -7.91 -3.21 5.94
N SER A 49 -8.39 -2.98 7.18
CA SER A 49 -8.46 -4.06 8.16
C SER A 49 -9.64 -5.01 7.93
N ARG A 50 -10.43 -4.77 6.90
CA ARG A 50 -11.52 -5.67 6.53
C ARG A 50 -11.01 -6.76 5.60
N ILE A 51 -11.45 -7.99 5.84
CA ILE A 51 -11.18 -9.12 4.97
C ILE A 51 -12.45 -9.39 4.19
N PRO A 52 -12.46 -9.25 2.85
CA PRO A 52 -13.67 -9.49 2.07
C PRO A 52 -14.03 -10.98 2.09
N ASP A 53 -15.33 -11.27 2.06
CA ASP A 53 -15.82 -12.65 2.00
C ASP A 53 -15.37 -13.34 0.72
N GLN A 54 -15.36 -12.59 -0.38
CA GLN A 54 -14.90 -13.08 -1.68
C GLN A 54 -13.82 -12.14 -2.21
N PRO A 55 -12.55 -12.45 -1.93
CA PRO A 55 -11.45 -11.62 -2.41
C PRO A 55 -11.44 -11.50 -3.94
N LEU A 56 -11.14 -10.30 -4.40
CA LEU A 56 -11.00 -10.01 -5.83
C LEU A 56 -9.56 -10.32 -6.29
N PRO A 57 -9.32 -10.44 -7.60
CA PRO A 57 -7.94 -10.61 -8.10
C PRO A 57 -7.01 -9.46 -7.69
N THR A 58 -7.57 -8.29 -7.37
CA THR A 58 -6.80 -7.12 -6.91
C THR A 58 -6.62 -7.08 -5.39
N ASP A 59 -7.08 -8.10 -4.66
CA ASP A 59 -6.93 -8.19 -3.23
C ASP A 59 -5.81 -9.15 -2.84
N ILE A 60 -4.94 -8.72 -1.92
CA ILE A 60 -3.95 -9.58 -1.28
C ILE A 60 -4.19 -9.54 0.22
N ILE A 61 -4.43 -10.69 0.82
CA ILE A 61 -4.70 -10.78 2.25
C ILE A 61 -3.39 -11.00 2.99
N PHE A 62 -3.12 -10.09 3.95
CA PHE A 62 -1.99 -10.21 4.86
C PHE A 62 -2.49 -10.66 6.21
N ASP A 63 -2.25 -11.91 6.55
CA ASP A 63 -2.54 -12.49 7.84
C ASP A 63 -1.41 -13.43 8.24
N ALA A 64 -1.59 -14.19 9.32
CA ALA A 64 -0.54 -15.05 9.82
C ALA A 64 -0.07 -16.10 8.80
N SER A 65 -0.88 -16.40 7.77
CA SER A 65 -0.50 -17.36 6.73
C SER A 65 0.33 -16.73 5.62
N HIS A 66 0.41 -15.40 5.54
CA HIS A 66 1.20 -14.73 4.52
C HIS A 66 2.64 -14.56 5.00
N PRO A 67 3.63 -14.92 4.16
CA PRO A 67 5.05 -14.86 4.59
C PRO A 67 5.52 -13.45 4.92
N ASP A 68 4.90 -12.41 4.37
CA ASP A 68 5.30 -11.02 4.61
C ASP A 68 4.53 -10.36 5.75
N PHE A 69 3.64 -11.07 6.43
CA PHE A 69 2.83 -10.42 7.46
C PHE A 69 3.68 -9.74 8.53
N ALA A 70 4.68 -10.44 9.03
CA ALA A 70 5.56 -9.89 10.07
C ALA A 70 6.35 -8.68 9.54
N SER A 71 6.93 -8.77 8.35
CA SER A 71 7.74 -7.69 7.78
C SER A 71 6.92 -6.50 7.32
N SER A 72 5.62 -6.69 7.09
CA SER A 72 4.74 -5.60 6.67
C SER A 72 4.52 -4.55 7.74
N GLY A 73 4.74 -4.90 9.00
CA GLY A 73 4.46 -4.01 10.11
C GLY A 73 2.99 -3.88 10.47
N LEU A 74 2.12 -4.62 9.80
CA LEU A 74 0.68 -4.62 10.11
C LEU A 74 0.45 -5.39 11.41
N ARG A 75 -0.44 -4.86 12.26
CA ARG A 75 -0.69 -5.45 13.58
C ARG A 75 -1.84 -6.45 13.58
N LYS A 76 -2.69 -6.41 12.57
CA LYS A 76 -3.84 -7.31 12.48
C LYS A 76 -4.06 -7.70 11.02
N PRO A 77 -4.76 -8.83 10.79
CA PRO A 77 -5.07 -9.25 9.44
C PRO A 77 -5.71 -8.11 8.64
N SER A 78 -5.25 -7.93 7.42
CA SER A 78 -5.64 -6.79 6.58
C SER A 78 -5.62 -7.20 5.11
N THR A 79 -6.25 -6.39 4.29
CA THR A 79 -6.31 -6.63 2.84
C THR A 79 -5.71 -5.44 2.11
N LEU A 80 -4.73 -5.71 1.26
CA LEU A 80 -4.22 -4.74 0.30
C LEU A 80 -5.14 -4.77 -0.92
N ARG A 81 -5.78 -3.63 -1.21
CA ARG A 81 -6.72 -3.52 -2.32
C ARG A 81 -6.07 -2.72 -3.44
N LEU A 82 -5.59 -3.42 -4.46
CA LEU A 82 -4.80 -2.79 -5.51
C LEU A 82 -5.61 -1.88 -6.44
N HIS A 83 -6.94 -1.93 -6.35
CA HIS A 83 -7.78 -1.00 -7.10
C HIS A 83 -8.11 0.28 -6.33
N TYR A 84 -7.65 0.41 -5.09
CA TYR A 84 -7.78 1.63 -4.31
C TYR A 84 -6.48 2.41 -4.41
N LEU A 85 -6.33 3.17 -5.49
CA LEU A 85 -5.08 3.82 -5.86
C LEU A 85 -5.13 5.31 -5.57
N MET A 86 -3.98 5.86 -5.18
CA MET A 86 -3.81 7.29 -5.00
C MET A 86 -2.39 7.68 -5.39
N THR A 87 -2.25 8.85 -6.00
CA THR A 87 -0.95 9.47 -6.20
C THR A 87 -0.73 10.50 -5.11
N ALA A 88 0.41 10.45 -4.45
CA ALA A 88 0.75 11.37 -3.37
C ALA A 88 2.22 11.76 -3.45
N ARG A 89 2.54 12.94 -2.92
CA ARG A 89 3.94 13.30 -2.68
C ARG A 89 4.48 12.44 -1.53
N THR A 90 5.74 12.06 -1.62
CA THR A 90 6.36 11.29 -0.53
C THR A 90 6.35 12.05 0.79
N SER A 91 6.32 13.38 0.74
CA SER A 91 6.20 14.21 1.94
C SER A 91 4.89 14.00 2.72
N LEU A 92 3.88 13.42 2.09
CA LEU A 92 2.61 13.10 2.76
C LEU A 92 2.72 11.85 3.63
N ILE A 93 3.74 11.05 3.43
CA ILE A 93 3.95 9.81 4.20
C ILE A 93 4.32 10.18 5.64
N LEU A 94 3.54 9.69 6.60
CA LEU A 94 3.73 10.02 8.01
C LEU A 94 4.81 9.14 8.65
N ARG A 95 4.85 7.86 8.29
CA ARG A 95 5.93 6.97 8.73
C ARG A 95 5.91 5.67 7.94
N GLU A 96 7.03 4.97 7.98
CA GLU A 96 7.16 3.64 7.41
C GLU A 96 6.80 2.59 8.47
N LEU A 97 5.99 1.60 8.09
CA LEU A 97 5.60 0.49 8.97
C LEU A 97 6.44 -0.74 8.71
N GLY A 98 6.77 -1.00 7.46
CA GLY A 98 7.48 -2.20 7.07
C GLY A 98 7.72 -2.25 5.58
N ARG A 99 7.97 -3.47 5.09
CA ARG A 99 8.35 -3.67 3.70
C ARG A 99 7.84 -5.02 3.20
N LEU A 100 7.46 -5.06 1.94
CA LEU A 100 7.12 -6.30 1.25
C LEU A 100 8.36 -6.91 0.61
N SER A 101 8.41 -8.24 0.59
CA SER A 101 9.49 -8.97 -0.10
C SER A 101 9.44 -8.75 -1.61
N ASP A 102 10.53 -9.05 -2.28
CA ASP A 102 10.59 -8.98 -3.74
C ASP A 102 9.55 -9.89 -4.39
N ALA A 103 9.30 -11.06 -3.82
CA ALA A 103 8.29 -11.99 -4.33
C ALA A 103 6.89 -11.37 -4.27
N THR A 104 6.55 -10.73 -3.16
CA THR A 104 5.23 -10.08 -3.02
C THR A 104 5.15 -8.84 -3.90
N GLN A 105 6.22 -8.08 -4.04
CA GLN A 105 6.24 -6.94 -4.97
C GLN A 105 6.00 -7.40 -6.40
N SER A 106 6.56 -8.54 -6.80
CA SER A 106 6.34 -9.11 -8.11
C SER A 106 4.87 -9.53 -8.30
N ASP A 107 4.26 -10.14 -7.28
CA ASP A 107 2.84 -10.50 -7.31
C ASP A 107 1.97 -9.25 -7.46
N VAL A 108 2.29 -8.19 -6.72
CA VAL A 108 1.59 -6.90 -6.81
C VAL A 108 1.67 -6.36 -8.25
N ALA A 109 2.86 -6.36 -8.83
CA ALA A 109 3.06 -5.85 -10.19
C ALA A 109 2.26 -6.66 -11.22
N GLN A 110 2.24 -7.98 -11.09
CA GLN A 110 1.48 -8.85 -12.00
C GLN A 110 -0.02 -8.57 -11.90
N ARG A 111 -0.55 -8.41 -10.70
CA ARG A 111 -1.97 -8.10 -10.49
C ARG A 111 -2.35 -6.73 -11.05
N LEU A 112 -1.47 -5.74 -10.89
CA LEU A 112 -1.71 -4.42 -11.48
C LEU A 112 -1.68 -4.47 -13.00
N CYS A 113 -0.74 -5.20 -13.59
CA CYS A 113 -0.71 -5.40 -15.04
C CYS A 113 -2.00 -6.04 -15.53
N ALA A 114 -2.47 -7.07 -14.85
CA ALA A 114 -3.72 -7.74 -15.21
C ALA A 114 -4.92 -6.78 -15.11
N LEU A 115 -4.93 -5.93 -14.11
CA LEU A 115 -6.00 -4.94 -13.93
C LEU A 115 -6.07 -3.98 -15.12
N PHE A 116 -4.94 -3.58 -15.66
CA PHE A 116 -4.89 -2.61 -16.76
C PHE A 116 -4.98 -3.23 -18.15
N THR A 117 -4.86 -4.54 -18.27
CA THR A 117 -4.85 -5.23 -19.57
C THR A 117 -6.07 -6.12 -19.80
N ASN A 118 -6.89 -6.31 -18.80
CA ASN A 118 -8.11 -7.12 -18.90
C ASN A 118 -9.32 -6.27 -19.24
#